data_9e46b68db55c74f593489453bf766e4c
#
_entry.id   9e46b68db55c74f593489453bf766e4c
#
_cell.length_a   1.000
_cell.length_b   1.000
_cell.length_c   1.000
_cell.angle_alpha   90.00
_cell.angle_beta   90.00
_cell.angle_gamma   90.00
#
_symmetry.space_group_name_H-M   'P 1'
#
loop_
_entity.id
_entity.type
_entity.pdbx_description
1 polymer ?
#
loop_
_entity_poly.entity_id
_entity_poly.type
_entity_poly.pdbx_seq_one_letter_code
_entity_poly.pdbx_strand_id
1 'polypeptide(L)'
;MNRMDYQVERVEVAEQPTAVVRAVIPEEEIPAFLGRAYAEVLEVIAAQHLTPAGMPFGCFVPTEDGMEVEAGFPCSGPVVPARRVMPASIPGGPAARVLHQGSYDGVRAAHAAATQWLADNGWEAAGPPWEEYLDGPGVAEPRTVIYVPCRAVQP
;
A
#
# COMPACT_ATOMS: atom_id res chain seq x y z
N MET A 1 5.36 15.09 -17.61
CA MET A 1 5.59 13.65 -17.83
C MET A 1 4.31 12.96 -18.22
N ASN A 2 4.41 12.14 -19.21
CA ASN A 2 3.28 11.41 -19.73
C ASN A 2 3.18 10.08 -18.99
N ARG A 3 1.95 9.61 -18.74
CA ARG A 3 1.73 8.29 -18.11
C ARG A 3 2.36 7.14 -18.91
N MET A 4 2.70 7.37 -20.17
CA MET A 4 3.41 6.39 -20.99
C MET A 4 4.82 6.12 -20.46
N ASP A 5 5.32 6.98 -19.57
CA ASP A 5 6.62 6.79 -18.98
C ASP A 5 6.62 5.74 -17.84
N TYR A 6 5.45 5.33 -17.39
CA TYR A 6 5.36 4.30 -16.36
C TYR A 6 5.54 2.92 -16.98
N GLN A 7 6.36 2.12 -16.33
CA GLN A 7 6.54 0.72 -16.71
C GLN A 7 5.78 -0.13 -15.69
N VAL A 8 4.82 -0.88 -16.19
CA VAL A 8 4.00 -1.77 -15.35
C VAL A 8 4.43 -3.21 -15.64
N GLU A 9 4.57 -4.00 -14.58
CA GLU A 9 4.91 -5.41 -14.73
C GLU A 9 4.00 -6.24 -13.84
N ARG A 10 3.76 -7.48 -14.24
CA ARG A 10 3.05 -8.43 -13.39
C ARG A 10 4.07 -9.17 -12.53
N VAL A 11 3.81 -9.20 -11.23
CA VAL A 11 4.68 -9.90 -10.27
C VAL A 11 3.84 -10.87 -9.45
N GLU A 12 4.49 -11.86 -8.86
CA GLU A 12 3.85 -12.72 -7.87
C GLU A 12 4.23 -12.20 -6.49
N VAL A 13 3.21 -11.86 -5.70
CA VAL A 13 3.40 -11.35 -4.35
C VAL A 13 3.25 -12.52 -3.38
N ALA A 14 4.19 -12.65 -2.45
CA ALA A 14 4.07 -13.64 -1.38
C ALA A 14 3.13 -13.10 -0.31
N GLU A 15 2.28 -13.96 0.23
CA GLU A 15 1.46 -13.58 1.37
C GLU A 15 2.38 -13.20 2.53
N GLN A 16 2.05 -12.09 3.22
CA GLN A 16 2.94 -11.51 4.20
C GLN A 16 2.13 -11.00 5.40
N PRO A 17 2.42 -11.46 6.64
CA PRO A 17 1.80 -10.88 7.83
C PRO A 17 2.13 -9.39 7.94
N THR A 18 1.16 -8.60 8.39
CA THR A 18 1.35 -7.17 8.60
C THR A 18 0.80 -6.76 9.96
N ALA A 19 1.27 -5.62 10.43
CA ALA A 19 0.73 -4.97 11.62
C ALA A 19 0.23 -3.60 11.18
N VAL A 20 -1.04 -3.30 11.42
CA VAL A 20 -1.69 -2.13 10.84
C VAL A 20 -2.56 -1.38 11.84
N VAL A 21 -2.77 -0.09 11.55
CA VAL A 21 -3.81 0.72 12.15
C VAL A 21 -4.82 1.05 11.05
N ARG A 22 -6.10 0.90 11.34
CA ARG A 22 -7.17 1.15 10.36
C ARG A 22 -8.13 2.19 10.92
N ALA A 23 -8.52 3.15 10.08
CA ALA A 23 -9.48 4.19 10.47
C ALA A 23 -10.15 4.77 9.24
N VAL A 24 -11.34 5.37 9.44
CA VAL A 24 -12.00 6.17 8.42
C VAL A 24 -11.79 7.63 8.82
N ILE A 25 -11.13 8.39 7.95
CA ILE A 25 -10.74 9.78 8.23
C ILE A 25 -10.98 10.67 7.02
N PRO A 26 -11.08 12.00 7.22
CA PRO A 26 -11.08 12.92 6.09
C PRO A 26 -9.77 12.83 5.32
N GLU A 27 -9.84 13.02 4.02
CA GLU A 27 -8.67 12.90 3.15
C GLU A 27 -7.52 13.80 3.58
N GLU A 28 -7.83 15.05 3.99
CA GLU A 28 -6.81 16.01 4.41
C GLU A 28 -6.07 15.60 5.68
N GLU A 29 -6.58 14.64 6.44
CA GLU A 29 -5.92 14.15 7.65
C GLU A 29 -4.99 12.97 7.40
N ILE A 30 -4.93 12.46 6.17
CA ILE A 30 -4.12 11.29 5.84
C ILE A 30 -2.64 11.46 6.22
N PRO A 31 -1.96 12.55 5.86
CA PRO A 31 -0.53 12.64 6.18
C PRO A 31 -0.25 12.54 7.68
N ALA A 32 -1.02 13.25 8.51
CA ALA A 32 -0.84 13.19 9.95
C ALA A 32 -1.17 11.81 10.52
N PHE A 33 -2.23 11.19 9.98
CA PHE A 33 -2.62 9.84 10.39
C PHE A 33 -1.51 8.83 10.10
N LEU A 34 -0.93 8.88 8.90
CA LEU A 34 0.13 7.94 8.51
C LEU A 34 1.33 8.04 9.46
N GLY A 35 1.76 9.26 9.76
CA GLY A 35 2.90 9.45 10.66
C GLY A 35 2.69 8.83 12.03
N ARG A 36 1.51 9.06 12.62
CA ARG A 36 1.18 8.51 13.92
C ARG A 36 1.00 6.99 13.87
N ALA A 37 0.36 6.49 12.82
CA ALA A 37 0.11 5.07 12.67
C ALA A 37 1.43 4.30 12.54
N TYR A 38 2.35 4.76 11.72
CA TYR A 38 3.63 4.09 11.55
C TYR A 38 4.44 4.06 12.84
N ALA A 39 4.45 5.16 13.59
CA ALA A 39 5.15 5.19 14.88
C ALA A 39 4.55 4.19 15.85
N GLU A 40 3.24 4.15 15.97
CA GLU A 40 2.56 3.23 16.86
C GLU A 40 2.80 1.77 16.48
N VAL A 41 2.73 1.47 15.18
CA VAL A 41 2.97 0.10 14.69
C VAL A 41 4.39 -0.35 15.04
N LEU A 42 5.39 0.50 14.81
CA LEU A 42 6.77 0.15 15.13
C LEU A 42 6.98 -0.11 16.62
N GLU A 43 6.32 0.68 17.47
CA GLU A 43 6.40 0.46 18.93
C GLU A 43 5.80 -0.88 19.33
N VAL A 44 4.65 -1.24 18.75
CA VAL A 44 4.00 -2.51 19.07
C VAL A 44 4.81 -3.70 18.57
N ILE A 45 5.34 -3.60 17.34
CA ILE A 45 6.19 -4.64 16.77
C ILE A 45 7.39 -4.89 17.69
N ALA A 46 8.07 -3.82 18.11
CA ALA A 46 9.24 -3.93 18.98
C ALA A 46 8.89 -4.53 20.34
N ALA A 47 7.77 -4.10 20.93
CA ALA A 47 7.33 -4.58 22.24
C ALA A 47 7.01 -6.08 22.21
N GLN A 48 6.68 -6.62 21.06
CA GLN A 48 6.38 -8.05 20.91
C GLN A 48 7.57 -8.84 20.38
N HIS A 49 8.75 -8.22 20.35
CA HIS A 49 10.00 -8.87 19.89
C HIS A 49 9.93 -9.35 18.44
N LEU A 50 9.15 -8.65 17.61
CA LEU A 50 9.08 -8.87 16.19
C LEU A 50 9.86 -7.77 15.48
N THR A 51 10.06 -7.92 14.17
CA THR A 51 10.77 -6.91 13.37
C THR A 51 9.96 -6.58 12.12
N PRO A 52 10.07 -5.33 11.62
CA PRO A 52 9.48 -5.02 10.32
C PRO A 52 10.15 -5.87 9.23
N ALA A 53 9.35 -6.39 8.32
CA ALA A 53 9.84 -7.25 7.24
C ALA A 53 9.88 -6.52 5.90
N GLY A 54 9.64 -5.22 5.88
CA GLY A 54 9.66 -4.41 4.67
C GLY A 54 9.34 -2.96 5.00
N MET A 55 9.06 -2.20 3.94
CA MET A 55 8.80 -0.77 4.02
C MET A 55 7.37 -0.49 4.48
N PRO A 56 7.10 0.72 5.01
CA PRO A 56 5.73 1.09 5.35
C PRO A 56 4.83 1.13 4.12
N PHE A 57 3.57 0.81 4.33
CA PHE A 57 2.60 0.81 3.23
C PHE A 57 1.28 1.41 3.69
N GLY A 58 0.44 1.77 2.71
CA GLY A 58 -0.91 2.24 2.96
C GLY A 58 -1.88 1.72 1.91
N CYS A 59 -3.10 1.49 2.34
CA CYS A 59 -4.21 1.11 1.49
C CYS A 59 -5.35 2.10 1.74
N PHE A 60 -5.93 2.65 0.68
CA PHE A 60 -6.90 3.74 0.78
C PHE A 60 -8.16 3.40 0.00
N VAL A 61 -9.29 3.37 0.68
CA VAL A 61 -10.57 3.05 0.04
C VAL A 61 -11.56 4.17 0.35
N PRO A 62 -12.07 4.87 -0.66
CA PRO A 62 -13.08 5.90 -0.44
C PRO A 62 -14.36 5.30 0.13
N THR A 63 -14.96 6.01 1.09
CA THR A 63 -16.24 5.64 1.69
C THR A 63 -17.15 6.86 1.72
N GLU A 64 -18.41 6.67 2.09
CA GLU A 64 -19.34 7.78 2.22
C GLU A 64 -18.90 8.77 3.28
N ASP A 65 -18.22 8.29 4.32
CA ASP A 65 -17.83 9.09 5.48
C ASP A 65 -16.40 9.63 5.40
N GLY A 66 -15.68 9.35 4.32
CA GLY A 66 -14.30 9.79 4.17
C GLY A 66 -13.46 8.75 3.45
N MET A 67 -12.24 8.58 3.95
CA MET A 67 -11.30 7.61 3.38
C MET A 67 -11.01 6.55 4.44
N GLU A 68 -11.25 5.29 4.11
CA GLU A 68 -10.80 4.18 4.95
C GLU A 68 -9.33 3.95 4.67
N VAL A 69 -8.50 4.10 5.71
CA VAL A 69 -7.05 3.97 5.59
C VAL A 69 -6.59 2.79 6.42
N GLU A 70 -5.79 1.93 5.81
CA GLU A 70 -5.08 0.86 6.52
C GLU A 70 -3.59 1.13 6.32
N ALA A 71 -2.86 1.36 7.41
CA ALA A 71 -1.46 1.75 7.32
C ALA A 71 -0.62 0.96 8.30
N GLY A 72 0.54 0.49 7.87
CA GLY A 72 1.41 -0.28 8.73
C GLY A 72 2.66 -0.77 8.05
N PHE A 73 3.18 -1.88 8.59
CA PHE A 73 4.41 -2.52 8.11
C PHE A 73 4.19 -4.01 7.91
N PRO A 74 4.85 -4.60 6.92
CA PRO A 74 5.03 -6.04 6.92
C PRO A 74 5.81 -6.43 8.19
N CYS A 75 5.53 -7.58 8.72
CA CYS A 75 6.05 -7.99 10.03
C CYS A 75 6.60 -9.40 9.96
N SER A 76 7.62 -9.70 10.77
CA SER A 76 8.28 -10.99 10.79
C SER A 76 7.38 -12.13 11.29
N GLY A 77 6.26 -11.79 11.91
CA GLY A 77 5.25 -12.74 12.35
C GLY A 77 3.99 -12.00 12.75
N PRO A 78 2.89 -12.70 13.05
CA PRO A 78 1.65 -12.01 13.40
C PRO A 78 1.75 -11.33 14.75
N VAL A 79 1.27 -10.08 14.84
CA VAL A 79 1.18 -9.37 16.12
C VAL A 79 -0.07 -9.82 16.87
N VAL A 80 -0.01 -9.70 18.19
CA VAL A 80 -1.20 -9.79 19.03
C VAL A 80 -1.79 -8.38 19.09
N PRO A 81 -3.11 -8.21 18.95
CA PRO A 81 -3.71 -6.88 19.00
C PRO A 81 -3.28 -6.10 20.23
N ALA A 82 -2.85 -4.88 20.03
CA ALA A 82 -2.41 -3.99 21.10
C ALA A 82 -2.63 -2.54 20.67
N ARG A 83 -3.21 -1.74 21.55
CA ARG A 83 -3.57 -0.36 21.24
C ARG A 83 -4.47 -0.37 20.00
N ARG A 84 -4.16 0.43 18.97
CA ARG A 84 -4.93 0.44 17.72
C ARG A 84 -4.38 -0.53 16.68
N VAL A 85 -3.27 -1.22 17.02
CA VAL A 85 -2.55 -2.09 16.08
C VAL A 85 -3.19 -3.47 16.04
N MET A 86 -3.50 -3.92 14.84
CA MET A 86 -4.15 -5.21 14.59
C MET A 86 -3.33 -6.02 13.61
N PRO A 87 -3.41 -7.36 13.69
CA PRO A 87 -2.80 -8.21 12.67
C PRO A 87 -3.61 -8.16 11.39
N ALA A 88 -2.91 -8.17 10.26
CA ALA A 88 -3.51 -8.26 8.94
C ALA A 88 -2.52 -8.97 8.02
N SER A 89 -2.78 -8.98 6.74
CA SER A 89 -1.84 -9.56 5.79
C SER A 89 -1.95 -8.88 4.42
N ILE A 90 -0.83 -8.88 3.71
CA ILE A 90 -0.81 -8.56 2.29
C ILE A 90 -1.16 -9.86 1.58
N PRO A 91 -2.16 -9.84 0.68
CA PRO A 91 -2.57 -11.07 -0.01
C PRO A 91 -1.49 -11.56 -0.96
N GLY A 92 -1.31 -12.85 -1.01
CA GLY A 92 -0.45 -13.47 -2.02
C GLY A 92 -1.17 -13.56 -3.36
N GLY A 93 -0.39 -13.66 -4.43
CA GLY A 93 -0.91 -13.85 -5.77
C GLY A 93 -0.38 -12.84 -6.75
N PRO A 94 -0.93 -12.84 -7.98
CA PRO A 94 -0.45 -11.91 -9.00
C PRO A 94 -0.89 -10.48 -8.72
N ALA A 95 -0.03 -9.54 -9.06
CA ALA A 95 -0.32 -8.11 -8.95
C ALA A 95 0.37 -7.35 -10.05
N ALA A 96 -0.23 -6.26 -10.49
CA ALA A 96 0.45 -5.30 -11.35
C ALA A 96 1.25 -4.37 -10.45
N ARG A 97 2.50 -4.14 -10.79
CA ARG A 97 3.42 -3.34 -9.99
C ARG A 97 3.93 -2.18 -10.84
N VAL A 98 3.91 -0.99 -10.27
CA VAL A 98 4.43 0.19 -10.95
C VAL A 98 5.15 1.09 -9.95
N LEU A 99 6.28 1.67 -10.36
CA LEU A 99 7.04 2.62 -9.54
C LEU A 99 6.68 4.03 -9.97
N HIS A 100 6.31 4.85 -8.99
CA HIS A 100 6.13 6.29 -9.17
C HIS A 100 7.28 7.00 -8.46
N GLN A 101 7.95 7.91 -9.15
CA GLN A 101 8.98 8.76 -8.57
C GLN A 101 8.55 10.21 -8.71
N GLY A 102 8.49 10.92 -7.58
CA GLY A 102 8.05 12.30 -7.56
C GLY A 102 6.95 12.54 -6.55
N SER A 103 6.33 13.71 -6.64
CA SER A 103 5.27 14.13 -5.71
C SER A 103 4.16 13.09 -5.57
N TYR A 104 3.64 12.96 -4.36
CA TYR A 104 2.49 12.09 -4.09
C TYR A 104 1.25 12.50 -4.89
N ASP A 105 1.18 13.75 -5.34
CA ASP A 105 0.09 14.21 -6.21
C ASP A 105 0.06 13.45 -7.54
N GLY A 106 1.18 12.93 -7.99
CA GLY A 106 1.29 12.17 -9.23
C GLY A 106 0.96 10.69 -9.10
N VAL A 107 0.77 10.19 -7.88
CA VAL A 107 0.52 8.77 -7.64
C VAL A 107 -0.75 8.28 -8.37
N ARG A 108 -1.74 9.15 -8.49
CA ARG A 108 -2.98 8.81 -9.20
C ARG A 108 -2.72 8.38 -10.65
N ALA A 109 -1.76 9.04 -11.32
CA ALA A 109 -1.41 8.68 -12.70
C ALA A 109 -0.77 7.30 -12.77
N ALA A 110 0.02 6.93 -11.75
CA ALA A 110 0.62 5.60 -11.68
C ALA A 110 -0.45 4.52 -11.48
N HIS A 111 -1.44 4.78 -10.62
CA HIS A 111 -2.58 3.88 -10.45
C HIS A 111 -3.33 3.69 -11.76
N ALA A 112 -3.57 4.79 -12.49
CA ALA A 112 -4.26 4.72 -13.78
C ALA A 112 -3.46 3.90 -14.80
N ALA A 113 -2.14 4.05 -14.81
CA ALA A 113 -1.28 3.28 -15.71
C ALA A 113 -1.35 1.78 -15.41
N ALA A 114 -1.35 1.41 -14.12
CA ALA A 114 -1.48 0.02 -13.72
C ALA A 114 -2.83 -0.57 -14.15
N THR A 115 -3.91 0.17 -13.92
CA THR A 115 -5.25 -0.27 -14.29
C THR A 115 -5.39 -0.45 -15.80
N GLN A 116 -4.84 0.49 -16.57
CA GLN A 116 -4.87 0.40 -18.03
C GLN A 116 -4.05 -0.80 -18.53
N TRP A 117 -2.88 -1.01 -17.93
CA TRP A 117 -2.06 -2.16 -18.29
C TRP A 117 -2.80 -3.49 -18.07
N LEU A 118 -3.52 -3.61 -16.94
CA LEU A 118 -4.30 -4.80 -16.67
C LEU A 118 -5.32 -5.05 -17.78
N ALA A 119 -6.08 -4.01 -18.12
CA ALA A 119 -7.11 -4.12 -19.17
C ALA A 119 -6.50 -4.53 -20.52
N ASP A 120 -5.32 -3.97 -20.83
CA ASP A 120 -4.66 -4.25 -22.11
C ASP A 120 -4.04 -5.64 -22.18
N ASN A 121 -3.86 -6.30 -21.04
CA ASN A 121 -3.14 -7.58 -20.97
C ASN A 121 -4.00 -8.74 -20.47
N GLY A 122 -5.30 -8.58 -20.46
CA GLY A 122 -6.21 -9.66 -20.09
C GLY A 122 -6.35 -9.92 -18.61
N TRP A 123 -6.07 -8.91 -17.79
CA TRP A 123 -6.20 -8.98 -16.34
C TRP A 123 -7.25 -8.01 -15.83
N GLU A 124 -7.76 -8.29 -14.65
CA GLU A 124 -8.64 -7.35 -13.95
C GLU A 124 -8.21 -7.26 -12.49
N ALA A 125 -8.55 -6.15 -11.85
CA ALA A 125 -8.24 -5.96 -10.43
C ALA A 125 -9.00 -6.98 -9.60
N ALA A 126 -8.31 -7.56 -8.62
CA ALA A 126 -8.88 -8.59 -7.74
C ALA A 126 -9.05 -8.11 -6.30
N GLY A 127 -8.69 -6.88 -6.01
CA GLY A 127 -8.82 -6.30 -4.68
C GLY A 127 -8.28 -4.88 -4.65
N PRO A 128 -8.36 -4.21 -3.49
CA PRO A 128 -7.87 -2.84 -3.40
C PRO A 128 -6.37 -2.77 -3.58
N PRO A 129 -5.87 -1.72 -4.24
CA PRO A 129 -4.43 -1.52 -4.38
C PRO A 129 -3.80 -1.05 -3.08
N TRP A 130 -2.49 -1.28 -2.96
CA TRP A 130 -1.75 -0.70 -1.85
C TRP A 130 -0.48 0.00 -2.38
N GLU A 131 0.03 0.91 -1.57
CA GLU A 131 1.21 1.71 -1.88
C GLU A 131 2.30 1.42 -0.86
N GLU A 132 3.49 1.16 -1.35
CA GLU A 132 4.67 0.94 -0.51
C GLU A 132 5.58 2.16 -0.64
N TYR A 133 5.98 2.73 0.47
CA TYR A 133 6.74 3.98 0.48
C TYR A 133 8.22 3.68 0.71
N LEU A 134 9.03 3.87 -0.32
CA LEU A 134 10.46 3.56 -0.28
C LEU A 134 11.28 4.67 0.36
N ASP A 135 10.76 5.90 0.35
CA ASP A 135 11.45 7.07 0.89
C ASP A 135 10.54 7.80 1.87
N GLY A 136 11.15 8.39 2.90
CA GLY A 136 10.42 9.16 3.88
C GLY A 136 10.13 10.59 3.44
N PRO A 137 9.45 11.37 4.29
CA PRO A 137 9.22 12.78 4.02
C PRO A 137 10.53 13.54 3.94
N GLY A 138 10.57 14.61 3.15
CA GLY A 138 11.76 15.43 2.98
C GLY A 138 12.64 15.04 1.80
N VAL A 139 12.33 13.94 1.13
CA VAL A 139 13.03 13.57 -0.10
C VAL A 139 12.40 14.33 -1.26
N ALA A 140 13.23 14.88 -2.15
CA ALA A 140 12.74 15.75 -3.22
C ALA A 140 11.85 15.00 -4.21
N GLU A 141 12.20 13.76 -4.54
CA GLU A 141 11.41 12.94 -5.45
C GLU A 141 11.21 11.56 -4.84
N PRO A 142 10.29 11.46 -3.86
CA PRO A 142 10.08 10.19 -3.17
C PRO A 142 9.56 9.12 -4.12
N ARG A 143 9.94 7.88 -3.84
CA ARG A 143 9.52 6.74 -4.62
C ARG A 143 8.38 6.02 -3.93
N THR A 144 7.33 5.74 -4.68
CA THR A 144 6.17 4.98 -4.21
C THR A 144 5.95 3.83 -5.18
N VAL A 145 5.84 2.62 -4.64
CA VAL A 145 5.51 1.45 -5.46
C VAL A 145 4.03 1.16 -5.28
N ILE A 146 3.31 1.05 -6.37
CA ILE A 146 1.88 0.73 -6.36
C ILE A 146 1.72 -0.72 -6.79
N TYR A 147 0.92 -1.46 -6.01
CA TYR A 147 0.55 -2.84 -6.34
C TYR A 147 -0.96 -2.89 -6.51
N VAL A 148 -1.41 -3.47 -7.61
CA VAL A 148 -2.84 -3.71 -7.85
C VAL A 148 -3.03 -5.22 -7.94
N PRO A 149 -3.63 -5.87 -6.93
CA PRO A 149 -3.92 -7.30 -7.01
C PRO A 149 -4.75 -7.58 -8.24
N CYS A 150 -4.45 -8.65 -8.94
CA CYS A 150 -5.13 -8.92 -10.20
C CYS A 150 -5.41 -10.40 -10.38
N ARG A 151 -6.32 -10.68 -11.31
CA ARG A 151 -6.63 -12.04 -11.73
C ARG A 151 -6.88 -12.02 -13.23
N ALA A 152 -6.69 -13.18 -13.87
CA ALA A 152 -6.96 -13.28 -15.30
C ALA A 152 -8.45 -13.08 -15.56
N VAL A 153 -8.76 -12.34 -16.61
CA VAL A 153 -10.15 -12.18 -17.04
C VAL A 153 -10.64 -13.52 -17.59
N GLN A 154 -11.79 -13.96 -17.12
CA GLN A 154 -12.38 -15.21 -17.61
C GLN A 154 -12.96 -14.99 -19.01
N PRO A 155 -12.76 -15.97 -19.96
CA PRO A 155 -13.33 -15.85 -21.29
C PRO A 155 -14.84 -15.99 -21.30
#